data_c9a02486c57a680afa6ddfa246f0f501
#
_entry.id   c9a02486c57a680afa6ddfa246f0f501
#
_cell.length_a   1.000
_cell.length_b   1.000
_cell.length_c   1.000
_cell.angle_alpha   90.00
_cell.angle_beta   90.00
_cell.angle_gamma   90.00
#
_symmetry.space_group_name_H-M   'P 1'
#
loop_
_entity.id
_entity.type
_entity.pdbx_description
1 polymer ?
#
loop_
_entity_poly.entity_id
_entity_poly.type
_entity_poly.pdbx_seq_one_letter_code
_entity_poly.pdbx_strand_id
1 'polypeptide(L)'
;MKYLIATKRTLAAAVLVIAAAAAVAQVPDAPNPPRLVNDFAGIFTPQQVQEMEDSLVLFARKTSNQIAVVTMADLGGMEPAQMAYEIGEKWGVGGKDDRNGVVVLVKPKNDTRGQVFIATGYGLEGALPDATCKKIVERCMIPHFKNDDYYGGVVEALSVIKPIAAGEYSKEQFDEDNDLDGIFVLIFLIIIGIIIAGAIFGDKNNGGKNSGTMGSGGVFLGPTIFGSGGGSRSSGFGGGGFGGGSFGGGGAGGSW
;
A
#
# COMPACT_ATOMS: atom_id res chain seq x y z
N MET A 1 -20.40 -51.48 34.15
CA MET A 1 -19.78 -51.41 32.81
C MET A 1 -20.34 -50.26 31.94
N LYS A 2 -21.66 -50.02 31.91
CA LYS A 2 -22.30 -48.96 31.10
C LYS A 2 -21.87 -47.53 31.51
N TYR A 3 -21.66 -47.23 32.78
CA TYR A 3 -21.23 -45.91 33.26
C TYR A 3 -19.77 -45.57 32.90
N LEU A 4 -18.90 -46.59 32.85
CA LEU A 4 -17.50 -46.41 32.50
C LEU A 4 -17.29 -46.07 31.00
N ILE A 5 -18.20 -46.52 30.14
CA ILE A 5 -18.21 -46.25 28.72
C ILE A 5 -18.78 -44.84 28.45
N ALA A 6 -19.79 -44.42 29.22
CA ALA A 6 -20.36 -43.08 29.11
C ALA A 6 -19.36 -42.01 29.53
N THR A 7 -18.62 -42.19 30.63
CA THR A 7 -17.58 -41.22 31.07
C THR A 7 -16.41 -41.12 30.12
N LYS A 8 -15.99 -42.23 29.47
CA LYS A 8 -14.94 -42.17 28.43
C LYS A 8 -15.38 -41.42 27.18
N ARG A 9 -16.66 -41.56 26.78
CA ARG A 9 -17.23 -40.84 25.63
C ARG A 9 -17.38 -39.34 25.91
N THR A 10 -17.78 -38.94 27.10
CA THR A 10 -17.87 -37.54 27.48
C THR A 10 -16.49 -36.90 27.61
N LEU A 11 -15.51 -37.62 28.17
CA LEU A 11 -14.12 -37.14 28.25
C LEU A 11 -13.50 -36.97 26.86
N ALA A 12 -13.69 -37.91 25.93
CA ALA A 12 -13.21 -37.83 24.55
C ALA A 12 -13.86 -36.67 23.80
N ALA A 13 -15.18 -36.43 23.98
CA ALA A 13 -15.88 -35.29 23.40
C ALA A 13 -15.38 -33.96 23.96
N ALA A 14 -15.12 -33.88 25.28
CA ALA A 14 -14.57 -32.69 25.90
C ALA A 14 -13.12 -32.36 25.39
N VAL A 15 -12.29 -33.38 25.24
CA VAL A 15 -10.93 -33.22 24.67
C VAL A 15 -10.99 -32.79 23.21
N LEU A 16 -11.94 -33.30 22.42
CA LEU A 16 -12.14 -32.89 21.04
C LEU A 16 -12.59 -31.43 20.90
N VAL A 17 -13.48 -30.98 21.81
CA VAL A 17 -13.94 -29.57 21.86
C VAL A 17 -12.80 -28.63 22.27
N ILE A 18 -11.97 -29.03 23.23
CA ILE A 18 -10.79 -28.23 23.65
C ILE A 18 -9.74 -28.16 22.53
N ALA A 19 -9.53 -29.24 21.79
CA ALA A 19 -8.60 -29.27 20.66
C ALA A 19 -9.09 -28.38 19.48
N ALA A 20 -10.40 -28.27 19.27
CA ALA A 20 -10.97 -27.39 18.24
C ALA A 20 -10.90 -25.89 18.62
N ALA A 21 -10.82 -25.56 19.92
CA ALA A 21 -10.72 -24.18 20.40
C ALA A 21 -9.27 -23.59 20.30
N ALA A 22 -8.29 -24.39 19.93
CA ALA A 22 -6.87 -23.98 19.88
C ALA A 22 -6.41 -23.49 18.49
N ALA A 23 -7.31 -23.21 17.56
CA ALA A 23 -6.97 -22.49 16.34
C ALA A 23 -6.80 -20.99 16.63
N VAL A 24 -5.82 -20.65 17.46
CA VAL A 24 -5.40 -19.27 17.65
C VAL A 24 -4.74 -18.81 16.34
N ALA A 25 -5.19 -17.69 15.81
CA ALA A 25 -4.50 -17.04 14.69
C ALA A 25 -3.01 -16.91 15.04
N GLN A 26 -2.16 -17.56 14.30
CA GLN A 26 -0.74 -17.53 14.54
C GLN A 26 -0.10 -16.67 13.46
N VAL A 27 0.58 -15.59 13.91
CA VAL A 27 1.43 -14.80 13.02
C VAL A 27 2.50 -15.71 12.43
N PRO A 28 2.64 -15.78 11.12
CA PRO A 28 3.64 -16.65 10.49
C PRO A 28 5.05 -16.32 10.97
N ASP A 29 5.90 -17.32 11.01
CA ASP A 29 7.31 -17.10 11.30
C ASP A 29 7.99 -16.37 10.15
N ALA A 30 9.02 -15.57 10.48
CA ALA A 30 9.83 -14.92 9.47
C ALA A 30 10.42 -15.95 8.49
N PRO A 31 10.37 -15.68 7.18
CA PRO A 31 10.89 -16.61 6.19
C PRO A 31 12.40 -16.81 6.37
N ASN A 32 12.86 -18.03 6.14
CA ASN A 32 14.29 -18.35 6.16
C ASN A 32 14.67 -19.09 4.84
N PRO A 33 15.46 -18.47 3.95
CA PRO A 33 16.08 -17.14 4.05
C PRO A 33 15.06 -15.98 4.05
N PRO A 34 15.42 -14.84 4.65
CA PRO A 34 14.55 -13.66 4.69
C PRO A 34 14.17 -13.17 3.28
N ARG A 35 12.89 -12.84 3.08
CA ARG A 35 12.34 -12.32 1.83
C ARG A 35 11.38 -11.18 2.10
N LEU A 36 11.37 -10.19 1.22
CA LEU A 36 10.45 -9.05 1.32
C LEU A 36 9.07 -9.36 0.73
N VAL A 37 8.96 -10.31 -0.20
CA VAL A 37 7.68 -10.74 -0.76
C VAL A 37 7.35 -12.16 -0.31
N ASN A 38 6.26 -12.31 0.42
CA ASN A 38 5.82 -13.56 1.04
C ASN A 38 4.37 -13.85 0.67
N ASP A 39 4.18 -14.64 -0.36
CA ASP A 39 2.87 -14.98 -0.93
C ASP A 39 2.32 -16.27 -0.32
N PHE A 40 1.79 -16.20 0.90
CA PHE A 40 1.17 -17.37 1.55
C PHE A 40 -0.24 -17.67 1.01
N ALA A 41 -0.88 -16.71 0.35
CA ALA A 41 -2.19 -16.91 -0.28
C ALA A 41 -2.09 -17.51 -1.68
N GLY A 42 -0.90 -17.51 -2.30
CA GLY A 42 -0.68 -18.04 -3.65
C GLY A 42 -1.39 -17.24 -4.74
N ILE A 43 -1.50 -15.93 -4.57
CA ILE A 43 -2.18 -15.04 -5.53
C ILE A 43 -1.26 -14.44 -6.59
N PHE A 44 0.04 -14.65 -6.46
CA PHE A 44 1.03 -14.18 -7.42
C PHE A 44 1.68 -15.34 -8.16
N THR A 45 2.07 -15.11 -9.39
CA THR A 45 2.95 -16.04 -10.11
C THR A 45 4.37 -15.97 -9.56
N PRO A 46 5.18 -17.03 -9.71
CA PRO A 46 6.59 -17.00 -9.28
C PRO A 46 7.40 -15.85 -9.91
N GLN A 47 7.08 -15.48 -11.15
CA GLN A 47 7.72 -14.37 -11.83
C GLN A 47 7.35 -13.03 -11.18
N GLN A 48 6.07 -12.80 -10.88
CA GLN A 48 5.59 -11.59 -10.20
C GLN A 48 6.21 -11.44 -8.80
N VAL A 49 6.33 -12.54 -8.05
CA VAL A 49 7.02 -12.54 -6.76
C VAL A 49 8.47 -12.12 -6.92
N GLN A 50 9.18 -12.67 -7.93
CA GLN A 50 10.59 -12.35 -8.15
C GLN A 50 10.79 -10.89 -8.59
N GLU A 51 9.95 -10.37 -9.48
CA GLU A 51 10.01 -8.97 -9.93
C GLU A 51 9.80 -7.97 -8.78
N MET A 52 8.82 -8.24 -7.92
CA MET A 52 8.60 -7.42 -6.72
C MET A 52 9.76 -7.53 -5.73
N GLU A 53 10.25 -8.75 -5.47
CA GLU A 53 11.39 -8.99 -4.57
C GLU A 53 12.63 -8.22 -5.01
N ASP A 54 13.03 -8.33 -6.29
CA ASP A 54 14.18 -7.63 -6.83
C ASP A 54 14.04 -6.12 -6.72
N SER A 55 12.84 -5.60 -6.99
CA SER A 55 12.52 -4.17 -6.86
C SER A 55 12.62 -3.69 -5.42
N LEU A 56 12.11 -4.46 -4.46
CA LEU A 56 12.10 -4.11 -3.04
C LEU A 56 13.49 -4.25 -2.41
N VAL A 57 14.25 -5.27 -2.80
CA VAL A 57 15.65 -5.44 -2.37
C VAL A 57 16.52 -4.28 -2.88
N LEU A 58 16.33 -3.88 -4.15
CA LEU A 58 17.04 -2.73 -4.71
C LEU A 58 16.68 -1.43 -3.97
N PHE A 59 15.40 -1.23 -3.68
CA PHE A 59 14.92 -0.11 -2.90
C PHE A 59 15.53 -0.07 -1.49
N ALA A 60 15.49 -1.20 -0.77
CA ALA A 60 16.05 -1.30 0.57
C ALA A 60 17.56 -1.00 0.60
N ARG A 61 18.31 -1.46 -0.42
CA ARG A 61 19.75 -1.16 -0.54
C ARG A 61 20.04 0.32 -0.77
N LYS A 62 19.17 1.04 -1.47
CA LYS A 62 19.35 2.46 -1.80
C LYS A 62 18.96 3.40 -0.66
N THR A 63 17.92 3.04 0.08
CA THR A 63 17.26 3.96 1.04
C THR A 63 17.39 3.52 2.49
N SER A 64 17.81 2.27 2.74
CA SER A 64 17.74 1.56 4.02
C SER A 64 16.30 1.30 4.51
N ASN A 65 15.27 1.78 3.85
CA ASN A 65 13.87 1.51 4.16
C ASN A 65 13.49 0.11 3.68
N GLN A 66 12.71 -0.62 4.47
CA GLN A 66 12.25 -1.95 4.09
C GLN A 66 10.74 -1.98 3.92
N ILE A 67 10.28 -2.55 2.81
CA ILE A 67 8.87 -2.79 2.55
C ILE A 67 8.68 -4.30 2.40
N ALA A 68 7.84 -4.89 3.25
CA ALA A 68 7.45 -6.29 3.16
C ALA A 68 6.03 -6.39 2.58
N VAL A 69 5.86 -7.22 1.55
CA VAL A 69 4.55 -7.58 1.00
C VAL A 69 4.21 -8.97 1.50
N VAL A 70 3.08 -9.11 2.16
CA VAL A 70 2.62 -10.37 2.75
C VAL A 70 1.19 -10.63 2.30
N THR A 71 0.96 -11.80 1.72
CA THR A 71 -0.40 -12.24 1.40
C THR A 71 -0.80 -13.41 2.29
N MET A 72 -2.03 -13.44 2.77
CA MET A 72 -2.56 -14.50 3.62
C MET A 72 -3.98 -14.86 3.19
N ALA A 73 -4.27 -16.14 3.01
CA ALA A 73 -5.61 -16.60 2.64
C ALA A 73 -6.63 -16.41 3.78
N ASP A 74 -6.16 -16.47 5.03
CA ASP A 74 -6.95 -16.28 6.24
C ASP A 74 -6.10 -15.57 7.31
N LEU A 75 -6.73 -14.67 8.06
CA LEU A 75 -6.11 -13.96 9.18
C LEU A 75 -6.41 -14.64 10.53
N GLY A 76 -7.08 -15.80 10.53
CA GLY A 76 -7.40 -16.57 11.73
C GLY A 76 -8.26 -15.81 12.74
N GLY A 77 -9.07 -14.86 12.27
CA GLY A 77 -9.93 -14.02 13.13
C GLY A 77 -9.25 -12.77 13.70
N MET A 78 -7.98 -12.52 13.37
CA MET A 78 -7.31 -11.27 13.74
C MET A 78 -7.74 -10.15 12.79
N GLU A 79 -7.77 -8.93 13.31
CA GLU A 79 -7.93 -7.74 12.48
C GLU A 79 -6.71 -7.52 11.58
N PRO A 80 -6.89 -7.07 10.32
CA PRO A 80 -5.77 -6.85 9.39
C PRO A 80 -4.68 -5.93 9.95
N ALA A 81 -5.07 -4.89 10.67
CA ALA A 81 -4.15 -3.98 11.33
C ALA A 81 -3.24 -4.72 12.33
N GLN A 82 -3.85 -5.48 13.23
CA GLN A 82 -3.11 -6.23 14.25
C GLN A 82 -2.16 -7.24 13.60
N MET A 83 -2.63 -8.01 12.62
CA MET A 83 -1.80 -8.97 11.89
C MET A 83 -0.60 -8.30 11.22
N ALA A 84 -0.80 -7.15 10.56
CA ALA A 84 0.28 -6.43 9.89
C ALA A 84 1.32 -5.89 10.88
N TYR A 85 0.90 -5.35 12.02
CA TYR A 85 1.81 -4.88 13.06
C TYR A 85 2.61 -6.03 13.67
N GLU A 86 1.94 -7.12 14.02
CA GLU A 86 2.61 -8.29 14.62
C GLU A 86 3.60 -8.94 13.64
N ILE A 87 3.29 -8.99 12.34
CA ILE A 87 4.24 -9.40 11.31
C ILE A 87 5.45 -8.45 11.29
N GLY A 88 5.20 -7.14 11.25
CA GLY A 88 6.25 -6.13 11.21
C GLY A 88 7.21 -6.24 12.40
N GLU A 89 6.68 -6.40 13.61
CA GLU A 89 7.47 -6.56 14.83
C GLU A 89 8.15 -7.92 14.92
N LYS A 90 7.42 -9.01 14.69
CA LYS A 90 7.94 -10.38 14.81
C LYS A 90 9.04 -10.65 13.80
N TRP A 91 8.91 -10.14 12.58
CA TRP A 91 9.92 -10.28 11.54
C TRP A 91 11.01 -9.21 11.67
N GLY A 92 10.73 -8.10 12.36
CA GLY A 92 11.66 -6.98 12.50
C GLY A 92 11.84 -6.21 11.20
N VAL A 93 10.75 -5.97 10.46
CA VAL A 93 10.80 -5.25 9.18
C VAL A 93 11.27 -3.81 9.41
N GLY A 94 12.31 -3.41 8.68
CA GLY A 94 12.98 -2.12 8.87
C GLY A 94 14.21 -2.20 9.76
N GLY A 95 14.86 -1.05 9.99
CA GLY A 95 16.01 -0.94 10.88
C GLY A 95 15.58 -0.82 12.34
N LYS A 96 16.36 -1.38 13.25
CA LYS A 96 16.10 -1.28 14.71
C LYS A 96 16.14 0.17 15.20
N ASP A 97 17.08 0.94 14.69
CA ASP A 97 17.29 2.33 15.11
C ASP A 97 16.37 3.29 14.33
N ASP A 98 16.24 3.09 13.01
CA ASP A 98 15.49 3.96 12.11
C ASP A 98 13.98 3.65 12.11
N ARG A 99 13.58 2.42 12.48
CA ARG A 99 12.18 1.95 12.51
C ARG A 99 11.42 2.24 11.21
N ASN A 100 12.13 2.07 10.09
CA ASN A 100 11.76 2.51 8.76
C ASN A 100 11.18 1.36 7.90
N GLY A 101 10.37 0.54 8.54
CA GLY A 101 9.67 -0.58 7.90
C GLY A 101 8.26 -0.21 7.42
N VAL A 102 7.81 -0.89 6.37
CA VAL A 102 6.41 -0.90 5.91
C VAL A 102 5.99 -2.35 5.69
N VAL A 103 4.80 -2.71 6.16
CA VAL A 103 4.17 -4.01 5.85
C VAL A 103 2.91 -3.76 5.03
N VAL A 104 2.86 -4.32 3.83
CA VAL A 104 1.66 -4.34 2.98
C VAL A 104 1.04 -5.72 3.10
N LEU A 105 -0.02 -5.85 3.89
CA LEU A 105 -0.75 -7.09 4.11
C LEU A 105 -1.96 -7.15 3.17
N VAL A 106 -2.09 -8.24 2.41
CA VAL A 106 -3.23 -8.50 1.54
C VAL A 106 -3.85 -9.84 1.89
N LYS A 107 -5.12 -9.83 2.24
CA LYS A 107 -5.97 -11.01 2.32
C LYS A 107 -6.92 -10.98 1.12
N PRO A 108 -6.74 -11.87 0.13
CA PRO A 108 -7.61 -11.90 -1.04
C PRO A 108 -9.05 -12.21 -0.65
N LYS A 109 -9.97 -11.80 -1.51
CA LYS A 109 -11.37 -12.20 -1.41
C LYS A 109 -11.47 -13.71 -1.66
N ASN A 110 -12.12 -14.39 -0.74
CA ASN A 110 -12.50 -15.80 -0.83
C ASN A 110 -13.95 -15.94 -0.35
N ASP A 111 -14.28 -16.90 0.51
CA ASP A 111 -15.60 -17.01 1.16
C ASP A 111 -15.92 -15.82 2.06
N THR A 112 -14.91 -15.04 2.41
CA THR A 112 -15.02 -13.80 3.19
C THR A 112 -14.50 -12.61 2.37
N ARG A 113 -14.77 -11.38 2.86
CA ARG A 113 -14.33 -10.14 2.20
C ARG A 113 -12.82 -10.12 2.04
N GLY A 114 -12.35 -9.55 0.91
CA GLY A 114 -10.98 -9.16 0.74
C GLY A 114 -10.61 -8.02 1.72
N GLN A 115 -9.39 -8.05 2.23
CA GLN A 115 -8.89 -7.08 3.20
C GLN A 115 -7.45 -6.71 2.87
N VAL A 116 -7.11 -5.46 3.05
CA VAL A 116 -5.76 -4.94 2.87
C VAL A 116 -5.42 -3.99 4.01
N PHE A 117 -4.16 -4.00 4.43
CA PHE A 117 -3.66 -3.05 5.40
C PHE A 117 -2.20 -2.67 5.07
N ILE A 118 -1.89 -1.39 5.15
CA ILE A 118 -0.52 -0.87 5.10
C ILE A 118 -0.16 -0.43 6.50
N ALA A 119 0.79 -1.12 7.13
CA ALA A 119 1.33 -0.74 8.43
C ALA A 119 2.68 -0.02 8.24
N THR A 120 2.87 1.08 8.95
CA THR A 120 4.09 1.88 8.92
C THR A 120 4.83 1.80 10.24
N GLY A 121 6.15 1.64 10.19
CA GLY A 121 7.01 1.78 11.35
C GLY A 121 7.15 3.25 11.77
N TYR A 122 7.47 3.49 13.02
CA TYR A 122 7.55 4.84 13.61
C TYR A 122 8.42 5.82 12.81
N GLY A 123 9.51 5.35 12.18
CA GLY A 123 10.40 6.21 11.39
C GLY A 123 9.79 6.72 10.09
N LEU A 124 8.70 6.10 9.63
CA LEU A 124 8.02 6.48 8.38
C LEU A 124 6.64 7.12 8.61
N GLU A 125 6.14 7.21 9.84
CA GLU A 125 4.82 7.82 10.11
C GLU A 125 4.73 9.28 9.63
N GLY A 126 5.84 10.01 9.68
CA GLY A 126 5.91 11.38 9.16
C GLY A 126 5.76 11.47 7.64
N ALA A 127 6.34 10.51 6.92
CA ALA A 127 6.29 10.46 5.45
C ALA A 127 5.02 9.76 4.95
N LEU A 128 4.64 8.65 5.60
CA LEU A 128 3.47 7.83 5.26
C LEU A 128 2.46 7.82 6.43
N PRO A 129 1.79 8.94 6.74
CA PRO A 129 0.75 8.97 7.76
C PRO A 129 -0.48 8.16 7.32
N ASP A 130 -1.36 7.83 8.27
CA ASP A 130 -2.57 7.03 8.07
C ASP A 130 -3.44 7.53 6.90
N ALA A 131 -3.58 8.85 6.78
CA ALA A 131 -4.35 9.46 5.70
C ALA A 131 -3.77 9.15 4.31
N THR A 132 -2.44 9.19 4.17
CA THR A 132 -1.75 8.83 2.92
C THR A 132 -1.86 7.33 2.65
N CYS A 133 -1.64 6.48 3.65
CA CYS A 133 -1.85 5.03 3.52
C CYS A 133 -3.28 4.71 3.09
N LYS A 134 -4.28 5.41 3.67
CA LYS A 134 -5.68 5.24 3.28
C LYS A 134 -5.94 5.59 1.83
N LYS A 135 -5.42 6.72 1.35
CA LYS A 135 -5.54 7.12 -0.06
C LYS A 135 -4.88 6.10 -1.00
N ILE A 136 -3.70 5.58 -0.64
CA ILE A 136 -3.02 4.54 -1.43
C ILE A 136 -3.89 3.28 -1.50
N VAL A 137 -4.43 2.82 -0.38
CA VAL A 137 -5.32 1.66 -0.34
C VAL A 137 -6.55 1.88 -1.21
N GLU A 138 -7.23 3.02 -1.07
CA GLU A 138 -8.49 3.30 -1.76
C GLU A 138 -8.33 3.57 -3.25
N ARG A 139 -7.23 4.22 -3.66
CA ARG A 139 -7.02 4.66 -5.04
C ARG A 139 -6.17 3.69 -5.87
N CYS A 140 -5.11 3.12 -5.26
CA CYS A 140 -4.17 2.25 -5.98
C CYS A 140 -4.49 0.75 -5.81
N MET A 141 -5.04 0.31 -4.66
CA MET A 141 -5.19 -1.12 -4.42
C MET A 141 -6.61 -1.63 -4.65
N ILE A 142 -7.61 -1.02 -4.00
CA ILE A 142 -9.00 -1.51 -4.05
C ILE A 142 -9.59 -1.58 -5.46
N PRO A 143 -9.37 -0.60 -6.36
CA PRO A 143 -9.90 -0.67 -7.72
C PRO A 143 -9.40 -1.90 -8.50
N HIS A 144 -8.11 -2.25 -8.38
CA HIS A 144 -7.54 -3.45 -8.94
C HIS A 144 -8.09 -4.72 -8.28
N PHE A 145 -8.13 -4.75 -6.96
CA PHE A 145 -8.56 -5.93 -6.19
C PHE A 145 -10.02 -6.30 -6.41
N LYS A 146 -10.87 -5.34 -6.74
CA LYS A 146 -12.26 -5.60 -7.18
C LYS A 146 -12.35 -6.39 -8.48
N ASN A 147 -11.28 -6.36 -9.28
CA ASN A 147 -11.15 -7.08 -10.54
C ASN A 147 -10.20 -8.29 -10.42
N ASP A 148 -9.90 -8.72 -9.19
CA ASP A 148 -8.97 -9.80 -8.85
C ASP A 148 -7.52 -9.58 -9.35
N ASP A 149 -7.18 -8.34 -9.76
CA ASP A 149 -5.83 -7.94 -10.14
C ASP A 149 -5.00 -7.54 -8.90
N TYR A 150 -4.62 -8.54 -8.10
CA TYR A 150 -3.85 -8.31 -6.87
C TYR A 150 -2.44 -7.79 -7.15
N TYR A 151 -1.82 -8.30 -8.22
CA TYR A 151 -0.47 -7.88 -8.60
C TYR A 151 -0.45 -6.41 -9.04
N GLY A 152 -1.33 -6.01 -9.94
CA GLY A 152 -1.44 -4.62 -10.40
C GLY A 152 -1.64 -3.66 -9.24
N GLY A 153 -2.57 -3.96 -8.35
CA GLY A 153 -2.84 -3.09 -7.19
C GLY A 153 -1.67 -2.98 -6.21
N VAL A 154 -0.92 -4.07 -5.96
CA VAL A 154 0.28 -4.02 -5.12
C VAL A 154 1.39 -3.23 -5.80
N VAL A 155 1.66 -3.47 -7.09
CA VAL A 155 2.69 -2.75 -7.85
C VAL A 155 2.39 -1.26 -7.92
N GLU A 156 1.14 -0.87 -8.16
CA GLU A 156 0.73 0.53 -8.17
C GLU A 156 0.93 1.18 -6.79
N ALA A 157 0.51 0.52 -5.71
CA ALA A 157 0.77 1.00 -4.35
C ALA A 157 2.28 1.17 -4.08
N LEU A 158 3.10 0.19 -4.47
CA LEU A 158 4.56 0.26 -4.30
C LEU A 158 5.20 1.39 -5.11
N SER A 159 4.63 1.75 -6.26
CA SER A 159 5.10 2.87 -7.08
C SER A 159 4.93 4.22 -6.37
N VAL A 160 3.96 4.33 -5.47
CA VAL A 160 3.68 5.51 -4.64
C VAL A 160 4.44 5.45 -3.30
N ILE A 161 4.41 4.30 -2.62
CA ILE A 161 5.04 4.14 -1.31
C ILE A 161 6.55 4.35 -1.38
N LYS A 162 7.24 3.78 -2.39
CA LYS A 162 8.70 3.84 -2.49
C LYS A 162 9.24 5.26 -2.56
N PRO A 163 8.82 6.14 -3.48
CA PRO A 163 9.35 7.51 -3.55
C PRO A 163 8.99 8.35 -2.31
N ILE A 164 7.80 8.17 -1.72
CA ILE A 164 7.43 8.84 -0.47
C ILE A 164 8.34 8.38 0.67
N ALA A 165 8.54 7.08 0.84
CA ALA A 165 9.39 6.54 1.88
C ALA A 165 10.88 6.90 1.68
N ALA A 166 11.32 7.09 0.43
CA ALA A 166 12.66 7.57 0.11
C ALA A 166 12.85 9.08 0.37
N GLY A 167 11.77 9.83 0.61
CA GLY A 167 11.81 11.29 0.69
C GLY A 167 12.01 11.99 -0.67
N GLU A 168 11.85 11.27 -1.77
CA GLU A 168 11.95 11.78 -3.14
C GLU A 168 10.65 12.47 -3.59
N TYR A 169 9.54 12.14 -2.93
CA TYR A 169 8.21 12.63 -3.22
C TYR A 169 7.49 13.00 -1.92
N SER A 170 6.98 14.22 -1.83
CA SER A 170 6.23 14.61 -0.62
C SER A 170 4.80 14.08 -0.68
N LYS A 171 4.22 13.84 0.49
CA LYS A 171 2.80 13.46 0.61
C LYS A 171 1.87 14.52 0.01
N GLU A 172 2.27 15.80 0.11
CA GLU A 172 1.54 16.93 -0.45
C GLU A 172 1.45 16.83 -1.96
N GLN A 173 2.55 16.46 -2.66
CA GLN A 173 2.53 16.24 -4.12
C GLN A 173 1.61 15.10 -4.52
N PHE A 174 1.60 13.99 -3.77
CA PHE A 174 0.66 12.89 -4.03
C PHE A 174 -0.80 13.31 -3.81
N ASP A 175 -1.05 14.14 -2.81
CA ASP A 175 -2.38 14.67 -2.52
C ASP A 175 -2.86 15.63 -3.61
N GLU A 176 -2.00 16.54 -4.08
CA GLU A 176 -2.31 17.52 -5.14
C GLU A 176 -2.53 16.87 -6.51
N ASP A 177 -1.67 15.94 -6.92
CA ASP A 177 -1.80 15.26 -8.22
C ASP A 177 -3.14 14.51 -8.36
N ASN A 178 -3.70 14.05 -7.26
CA ASN A 178 -4.98 13.33 -7.27
C ASN A 178 -6.21 14.24 -7.14
N ASP A 179 -6.04 15.50 -6.72
CA ASP A 179 -7.15 16.47 -6.69
C ASP A 179 -7.38 17.12 -8.07
N LEU A 180 -6.42 17.02 -9.00
CA LEU A 180 -6.59 17.51 -10.37
C LEU A 180 -7.73 16.83 -11.12
N ASP A 181 -8.03 15.56 -10.85
CA ASP A 181 -9.17 14.86 -11.44
C ASP A 181 -10.49 15.54 -11.10
N GLY A 182 -10.66 16.02 -9.87
CA GLY A 182 -11.80 16.82 -9.43
C GLY A 182 -11.92 18.16 -10.17
N ILE A 183 -10.78 18.81 -10.43
CA ILE A 183 -10.71 20.09 -11.15
C ILE A 183 -11.06 19.89 -12.62
N PHE A 184 -10.57 18.82 -13.27
CA PHE A 184 -10.93 18.50 -14.66
C PHE A 184 -12.41 18.20 -14.82
N VAL A 185 -13.01 17.46 -13.88
CA VAL A 185 -14.46 17.20 -13.85
C VAL A 185 -15.24 18.51 -13.69
N LEU A 186 -14.80 19.41 -12.79
CA LEU A 186 -15.43 20.70 -12.60
C LEU A 186 -15.35 21.58 -13.85
N ILE A 187 -14.17 21.66 -14.47
CA ILE A 187 -13.96 22.41 -15.73
C ILE A 187 -14.84 21.83 -16.83
N PHE A 188 -14.92 20.51 -16.95
CA PHE A 188 -15.75 19.82 -17.92
C PHE A 188 -17.25 20.14 -17.73
N LEU A 189 -17.73 20.15 -16.48
CA LEU A 189 -19.10 20.53 -16.16
C LEU A 189 -19.38 22.02 -16.47
N ILE A 190 -18.41 22.90 -16.23
CA ILE A 190 -18.52 24.32 -16.59
C ILE A 190 -18.60 24.50 -18.11
N ILE A 191 -17.76 23.78 -18.86
CA ILE A 191 -17.77 23.83 -20.32
C ILE A 191 -19.11 23.33 -20.86
N ILE A 192 -19.62 22.21 -20.34
CA ILE A 192 -20.96 21.70 -20.71
C ILE A 192 -22.05 22.73 -20.36
N GLY A 193 -21.96 23.34 -19.18
CA GLY A 193 -22.90 24.39 -18.76
C GLY A 193 -22.90 25.59 -19.71
N ILE A 194 -21.74 26.03 -20.19
CA ILE A 194 -21.60 27.12 -21.16
C ILE A 194 -22.19 26.71 -22.52
N ILE A 195 -21.96 25.47 -22.98
CA ILE A 195 -22.50 24.97 -24.23
C ILE A 195 -24.04 24.90 -24.17
N ILE A 196 -24.59 24.40 -23.06
CA ILE A 196 -26.03 24.32 -22.84
C ILE A 196 -26.64 25.72 -22.74
N ALA A 197 -26.01 26.64 -22.01
CA ALA A 197 -26.45 28.03 -21.91
C ALA A 197 -26.40 28.73 -23.28
N GLY A 198 -25.33 28.49 -24.08
CA GLY A 198 -25.22 28.98 -25.44
C GLY A 198 -26.32 28.42 -26.39
N ALA A 199 -26.70 27.16 -26.19
CA ALA A 199 -27.78 26.52 -26.94
C ALA A 199 -29.18 27.05 -26.56
N ILE A 200 -29.38 27.41 -25.28
CA ILE A 200 -30.67 27.91 -24.75
C ILE A 200 -30.84 29.43 -25.01
N PHE A 201 -29.77 30.20 -24.87
CA PHE A 201 -29.78 31.66 -24.98
C PHE A 201 -29.20 32.21 -26.29
N GLY A 202 -28.67 31.31 -27.17
CA GLY A 202 -28.09 31.65 -28.46
C GLY A 202 -29.13 31.75 -29.55
N ASP A 203 -30.13 32.65 -29.44
CA ASP A 203 -30.94 33.09 -30.58
C ASP A 203 -30.66 34.57 -30.86
N LYS A 204 -30.21 34.80 -32.12
CA LYS A 204 -30.10 36.10 -32.80
C LYS A 204 -29.05 37.13 -32.32
N ASN A 205 -27.89 37.18 -32.94
CA ASN A 205 -27.69 38.25 -33.90
C ASN A 205 -26.44 38.06 -34.80
N ASN A 206 -26.69 38.40 -36.03
CA ASN A 206 -25.85 38.35 -37.21
C ASN A 206 -24.72 39.40 -37.18
N GLY A 207 -23.55 39.04 -37.66
CA GLY A 207 -22.66 39.95 -38.39
C GLY A 207 -21.47 40.56 -37.67
N GLY A 208 -20.30 40.29 -38.22
CA GLY A 208 -19.15 41.19 -38.02
C GLY A 208 -17.78 40.49 -38.02
N LYS A 209 -17.14 40.43 -39.18
CA LYS A 209 -15.71 40.15 -39.36
C LYS A 209 -14.86 41.06 -38.51
N ASN A 210 -13.78 40.60 -37.90
CA ASN A 210 -12.43 41.07 -38.20
C ASN A 210 -11.31 40.24 -37.54
N SER A 211 -10.32 40.07 -38.35
CA SER A 211 -8.99 39.53 -38.16
C SER A 211 -8.10 40.39 -37.21
N GLY A 212 -7.08 39.77 -36.60
CA GLY A 212 -5.97 40.45 -35.93
C GLY A 212 -5.13 39.45 -35.12
N THR A 213 -4.24 38.83 -35.64
CA THR A 213 -2.76 38.77 -35.68
C THR A 213 -2.03 39.07 -34.36
N MET A 214 -1.15 38.13 -34.02
CA MET A 214 0.20 38.21 -33.40
C MET A 214 0.36 38.65 -31.95
N GLY A 215 1.20 37.83 -31.26
CA GLY A 215 1.93 38.22 -30.08
C GLY A 215 2.71 37.07 -29.44
N SER A 216 3.86 36.75 -30.03
CA SER A 216 4.93 35.93 -29.46
C SER A 216 5.49 36.54 -28.17
N GLY A 217 5.76 35.70 -27.16
CA GLY A 217 6.52 36.12 -25.98
C GLY A 217 6.87 34.91 -25.13
N GLY A 218 7.93 34.21 -25.47
CA GLY A 218 8.52 33.19 -24.64
C GLY A 218 9.29 33.79 -23.47
N VAL A 219 9.16 33.22 -22.31
CA VAL A 219 10.11 33.39 -21.21
C VAL A 219 10.56 32.01 -20.74
N PHE A 220 11.77 31.72 -21.07
CA PHE A 220 12.56 30.59 -20.63
C PHE A 220 13.20 30.99 -19.30
N LEU A 221 12.93 30.28 -18.21
CA LEU A 221 13.77 30.31 -17.02
C LEU A 221 14.10 28.88 -16.62
N GLY A 222 15.35 28.53 -16.88
CA GLY A 222 15.94 27.24 -16.58
C GLY A 222 16.25 27.04 -15.10
N PRO A 223 16.55 25.78 -14.73
CA PRO A 223 16.72 25.37 -13.34
C PRO A 223 18.13 25.69 -12.84
N THR A 224 18.23 26.32 -11.69
CA THR A 224 19.49 26.43 -10.93
C THR A 224 19.68 25.22 -10.03
N ILE A 225 20.77 24.54 -10.30
CA ILE A 225 21.38 23.47 -9.53
C ILE A 225 22.04 24.07 -8.27
N PHE A 226 21.77 23.47 -7.10
CA PHE A 226 22.71 23.41 -5.97
C PHE A 226 22.52 22.05 -5.33
N GLY A 227 23.41 21.28 -5.25
CA GLY A 227 24.71 20.86 -4.99
C GLY A 227 25.02 20.67 -3.51
N SER A 228 25.37 19.38 -3.20
CA SER A 228 26.40 18.99 -2.26
C SER A 228 26.08 18.68 -0.79
N GLY A 229 26.51 17.48 -0.44
CA GLY A 229 27.05 17.11 0.85
C GLY A 229 26.48 15.81 1.38
N GLY A 230 26.93 14.62 1.14
CA GLY A 230 28.20 14.03 1.52
C GLY A 230 28.08 13.41 2.90
N GLY A 231 27.89 12.05 2.98
CA GLY A 231 27.95 11.31 4.24
C GLY A 231 27.74 9.82 4.00
N SER A 232 28.70 9.18 3.34
CA SER A 232 28.78 7.73 3.25
C SER A 232 28.97 7.12 4.64
N ARG A 233 27.99 6.34 5.09
CA ARG A 233 28.23 5.24 6.03
C ARG A 233 27.78 3.97 5.36
N SER A 234 28.73 3.25 4.79
CA SER A 234 28.55 1.91 4.30
C SER A 234 28.38 0.98 5.52
N SER A 235 27.15 0.62 5.84
CA SER A 235 26.88 -0.62 6.54
C SER A 235 26.49 -1.65 5.50
N GLY A 236 27.36 -2.64 5.32
CA GLY A 236 27.19 -3.70 4.35
C GLY A 236 25.91 -4.49 4.61
N PHE A 237 24.94 -4.31 3.75
CA PHE A 237 23.76 -5.16 3.67
C PHE A 237 24.12 -6.40 2.85
N GLY A 238 24.55 -7.43 3.53
CA GLY A 238 24.51 -8.79 3.01
C GLY A 238 23.05 -9.24 2.97
N GLY A 239 22.59 -9.61 1.77
CA GLY A 239 21.28 -10.15 1.44
C GLY A 239 20.17 -10.13 2.50
N GLY A 240 19.15 -9.33 2.28
CA GLY A 240 17.76 -9.54 2.66
C GLY A 240 17.39 -9.88 4.11
N GLY A 241 18.17 -9.48 5.13
CA GLY A 241 17.77 -9.72 6.51
C GLY A 241 16.91 -8.58 7.07
N PHE A 242 15.88 -8.92 7.85
CA PHE A 242 15.10 -7.93 8.60
C PHE A 242 15.93 -7.36 9.75
N GLY A 243 15.87 -6.05 9.94
CA GLY A 243 16.76 -5.30 10.83
C GLY A 243 16.24 -5.05 12.26
N GLY A 244 15.03 -5.54 12.62
CA GLY A 244 14.45 -5.36 13.96
C GLY A 244 13.67 -4.05 14.13
N GLY A 245 12.92 -3.64 13.13
CA GLY A 245 12.01 -2.47 13.17
C GLY A 245 10.91 -2.61 14.22
N SER A 246 10.31 -1.50 14.61
CA SER A 246 9.19 -1.44 15.57
C SER A 246 8.03 -0.69 14.96
N PHE A 247 6.81 -1.20 15.19
CA PHE A 247 5.55 -0.70 14.65
C PHE A 247 4.67 -0.19 15.79
N GLY A 248 4.10 1.02 15.64
CA GLY A 248 3.39 1.70 16.72
C GLY A 248 1.93 1.99 16.50
N GLY A 249 1.37 1.43 15.44
CA GLY A 249 -0.06 1.60 15.15
C GLY A 249 -0.36 2.60 14.03
N GLY A 250 0.65 3.12 13.31
CA GLY A 250 0.45 3.92 12.10
C GLY A 250 0.12 3.07 10.89
N GLY A 251 -0.79 3.57 10.02
CA GLY A 251 -1.19 2.89 8.80
C GLY A 251 -2.68 2.96 8.53
N ALA A 252 -3.11 2.36 7.44
CA ALA A 252 -4.53 2.29 7.09
C ALA A 252 -4.86 1.06 6.26
N GLY A 253 -6.12 0.67 6.29
CA GLY A 253 -6.63 -0.47 5.55
C GLY A 253 -7.96 -0.22 4.87
N GLY A 254 -8.40 -1.22 4.13
CA GLY A 254 -9.68 -1.25 3.45
C GLY A 254 -10.17 -2.67 3.19
N SER A 255 -11.38 -2.78 2.68
CA SER A 255 -11.99 -4.06 2.30
C SER A 255 -12.81 -3.90 1.02
N TRP A 256 -12.97 -5.00 0.27
CA TRP A 256 -13.74 -5.05 -0.97
C TRP A 256 -14.53 -6.34 -1.12
#